data_04557a49da2707504d4905fdcb53154f
#
_entry.id   04557a49da2707504d4905fdcb53154f
#
_cell.length_a   1.000
_cell.length_b   1.000
_cell.length_c   1.000
_cell.angle_alpha   90.00
_cell.angle_beta   90.00
_cell.angle_gamma   90.00
#
_symmetry.space_group_name_H-M   'P 1'
#
loop_
_entity.id
_entity.type
_entity.pdbx_description
1 polymer ?
#
loop_
_entity_poly.entity_id
_entity_poly.type
_entity_poly.pdbx_seq_one_letter_code
_entity_poly.pdbx_strand_id
1 'polypeptide(L)'
;MNHAEAPDPRRWRVLGVTLTVGFMSLLDVTIVNVALPSIQQGLQATAGTVQWVVSGYALTFALTLVIGGRLGDAVGRRRMMLIGLTAFVAASAAVGFAPTPAVVVAARLAQGAAAGLLTPQSSGIIQELFSGPERGRAFGAFGFVVGVSSAIGPILGGLIIALFGAQHGWRYIFLINLPIGVVALYFIARLVPG
;
A
#
# COMPACT_ATOMS: atom_id res chain seq x y z
N MET A 1 37.39 16.45 8.54
CA MET A 1 37.37 14.97 8.61
C MET A 1 35.93 14.59 8.91
N ASN A 2 35.17 14.19 7.86
CA ASN A 2 33.80 13.70 8.03
C ASN A 2 33.88 12.32 8.72
N HIS A 3 33.49 12.25 9.97
CA HIS A 3 33.16 11.00 10.60
C HIS A 3 31.91 10.46 9.88
N ALA A 4 32.12 9.55 8.93
CA ALA A 4 31.02 8.76 8.39
C ALA A 4 30.44 7.99 9.58
N GLU A 5 29.28 8.40 10.09
CA GLU A 5 28.55 7.63 11.11
C GLU A 5 28.43 6.19 10.64
N ALA A 6 28.74 5.26 11.53
CA ALA A 6 28.62 3.85 11.22
C ALA A 6 27.17 3.54 10.81
N PRO A 7 26.96 2.77 9.73
CA PRO A 7 25.62 2.48 9.24
C PRO A 7 24.76 1.85 10.34
N ASP A 8 23.50 2.28 10.49
CA ASP A 8 22.56 1.72 11.46
C ASP A 8 22.48 0.18 11.25
N PRO A 9 22.82 -0.63 12.28
CA PRO A 9 22.77 -2.09 12.18
C PRO A 9 21.36 -2.63 11.91
N ARG A 10 20.30 -1.83 12.16
CA ARG A 10 18.91 -2.19 11.94
C ARG A 10 18.41 -1.87 10.52
N ARG A 11 19.22 -1.17 9.68
CA ARG A 11 18.77 -0.66 8.37
C ARG A 11 18.11 -1.71 7.47
N TRP A 12 18.63 -2.95 7.46
CA TRP A 12 18.05 -4.04 6.66
C TRP A 12 16.69 -4.53 7.19
N ARG A 13 16.47 -4.47 8.51
CA ARG A 13 15.17 -4.78 9.12
C ARG A 13 14.17 -3.68 8.81
N VAL A 14 14.59 -2.42 8.88
CA VAL A 14 13.76 -1.27 8.47
C VAL A 14 13.39 -1.39 7.00
N LEU A 15 14.33 -1.74 6.14
CA LEU A 15 14.06 -2.02 4.73
C LEU A 15 13.01 -3.12 4.56
N GLY A 16 13.12 -4.24 5.26
CA GLY A 16 12.15 -5.33 5.21
C GLY A 16 10.73 -4.87 5.52
N VAL A 17 10.56 -4.08 6.58
CA VAL A 17 9.25 -3.51 6.95
C VAL A 17 8.74 -2.53 5.88
N THR A 18 9.61 -1.66 5.38
CA THR A 18 9.29 -0.71 4.31
C THR A 18 8.86 -1.42 3.02
N LEU A 19 9.56 -2.50 2.67
CA LEU A 19 9.22 -3.34 1.51
C LEU A 19 7.89 -4.07 1.70
N THR A 20 7.54 -4.50 2.92
CA THR A 20 6.23 -5.11 3.22
C THR A 20 5.09 -4.12 3.00
N VAL A 21 5.27 -2.86 3.42
CA VAL A 21 4.28 -1.79 3.16
C VAL A 21 4.15 -1.51 1.66
N GLY A 22 5.29 -1.42 0.97
CA GLY A 22 5.32 -1.25 -0.48
C GLY A 22 4.64 -2.42 -1.21
N PHE A 23 4.94 -3.66 -0.81
CA PHE A 23 4.29 -4.87 -1.34
C PHE A 23 2.78 -4.81 -1.19
N MET A 24 2.28 -4.52 0.01
CA MET A 24 0.85 -4.44 0.30
C MET A 24 0.15 -3.38 -0.57
N SER A 25 0.71 -2.17 -0.66
CA SER A 25 0.13 -1.09 -1.46
C SER A 25 0.11 -1.41 -2.97
N LEU A 26 1.16 -2.05 -3.48
CA LEU A 26 1.27 -2.44 -4.88
C LEU A 26 0.39 -3.65 -5.21
N LEU A 27 0.31 -4.60 -4.28
CA LEU A 27 -0.59 -5.74 -4.38
C LEU A 27 -2.04 -5.27 -4.49
N ASP A 28 -2.46 -4.31 -3.67
CA ASP A 28 -3.81 -3.74 -3.67
C ASP A 28 -4.17 -3.16 -5.05
N VAL A 29 -3.24 -2.48 -5.72
CA VAL A 29 -3.46 -1.93 -7.07
C VAL A 29 -3.69 -3.02 -8.12
N THR A 30 -2.95 -4.12 -8.03
CA THR A 30 -2.99 -5.18 -9.06
C THR A 30 -4.11 -6.20 -8.81
N ILE A 31 -4.36 -6.54 -7.56
CA ILE A 31 -5.35 -7.54 -7.16
C ILE A 31 -6.77 -7.04 -7.41
N VAL A 32 -7.03 -5.73 -7.30
CA VAL A 32 -8.35 -5.13 -7.48
C VAL A 32 -8.91 -5.35 -8.90
N ASN A 33 -8.05 -5.41 -9.92
CA ASN A 33 -8.49 -5.59 -11.29
C ASN A 33 -9.25 -6.92 -11.50
N VAL A 34 -8.88 -7.95 -10.77
CA VAL A 34 -9.56 -9.25 -10.78
C VAL A 34 -10.87 -9.19 -9.99
N ALA A 35 -10.97 -8.28 -9.02
CA ALA A 35 -12.16 -8.09 -8.20
C ALA A 35 -13.29 -7.33 -8.90
N LEU A 36 -13.02 -6.55 -9.95
CA LEU A 36 -14.01 -5.66 -10.57
C LEU A 36 -15.32 -6.36 -11.00
N PRO A 37 -15.28 -7.51 -11.71
CA PRO A 37 -16.50 -8.22 -12.05
C PRO A 37 -17.28 -8.70 -10.82
N SER A 38 -16.56 -9.13 -9.78
CA SER A 38 -17.12 -9.60 -8.52
C SER A 38 -17.79 -8.46 -7.74
N ILE A 39 -17.17 -7.26 -7.71
CA ILE A 39 -17.75 -6.04 -7.13
C ILE A 39 -19.02 -5.67 -7.89
N GLN A 40 -18.98 -5.69 -9.22
CA GLN A 40 -20.14 -5.36 -10.07
C GLN A 40 -21.33 -6.25 -9.79
N GLN A 41 -21.10 -7.56 -9.73
CA GLN A 41 -22.13 -8.55 -9.44
C GLN A 41 -22.64 -8.47 -7.99
N GLY A 42 -21.72 -8.40 -7.04
CA GLY A 42 -22.04 -8.44 -5.60
C GLY A 42 -22.79 -7.22 -5.10
N LEU A 43 -22.58 -6.06 -5.71
CA LEU A 43 -23.20 -4.79 -5.32
C LEU A 43 -24.20 -4.25 -6.37
N GLN A 44 -24.47 -4.97 -7.46
CA GLN A 44 -25.32 -4.50 -8.57
C GLN A 44 -24.83 -3.13 -9.10
N ALA A 45 -23.51 -2.95 -9.15
CA ALA A 45 -22.89 -1.68 -9.51
C ALA A 45 -22.90 -1.47 -11.03
N THR A 46 -23.02 -0.20 -11.47
CA THR A 46 -22.87 0.14 -12.88
C THR A 46 -21.42 0.06 -13.32
N ALA A 47 -21.18 -0.13 -14.61
CA ALA A 47 -19.82 -0.15 -15.18
C ALA A 47 -19.04 1.16 -14.86
N GLY A 48 -19.73 2.32 -14.91
CA GLY A 48 -19.13 3.61 -14.55
C GLY A 48 -18.69 3.67 -13.08
N THR A 49 -19.50 3.13 -12.16
CA THR A 49 -19.14 3.06 -10.75
C THR A 49 -17.91 2.16 -10.53
N VAL A 50 -17.90 1.00 -11.19
CA VAL A 50 -16.76 0.06 -11.09
C VAL A 50 -15.47 0.69 -11.63
N GLN A 51 -15.55 1.48 -12.69
CA GLN A 51 -14.41 2.23 -13.21
C GLN A 51 -13.85 3.22 -12.19
N TRP A 52 -14.70 3.87 -11.40
CA TRP A 52 -14.26 4.76 -10.31
C TRP A 52 -13.54 4.04 -9.17
N VAL A 53 -13.74 2.76 -8.98
CA VAL A 53 -12.99 1.95 -8.00
C VAL A 53 -11.48 1.96 -8.30
N VAL A 54 -11.11 1.94 -9.58
CA VAL A 54 -9.71 1.98 -10.03
C VAL A 54 -9.24 3.41 -10.25
N SER A 55 -9.98 4.18 -11.07
CA SER A 55 -9.55 5.53 -11.47
C SER A 55 -9.58 6.52 -10.31
N GLY A 56 -10.53 6.37 -9.38
CA GLY A 56 -10.59 7.19 -8.17
C GLY A 56 -9.39 7.00 -7.27
N TYR A 57 -8.98 5.76 -7.06
CA TYR A 57 -7.74 5.44 -6.35
C TYR A 57 -6.53 6.08 -7.03
N ALA A 58 -6.37 5.86 -8.35
CA ALA A 58 -5.25 6.39 -9.10
C ALA A 58 -5.18 7.92 -9.07
N LEU A 59 -6.33 8.59 -9.17
CA LEU A 59 -6.45 10.05 -9.10
C LEU A 59 -5.95 10.58 -7.76
N THR A 60 -6.50 10.08 -6.65
CA THR A 60 -6.12 10.55 -5.31
C THR A 60 -4.70 10.17 -4.94
N PHE A 61 -4.23 9.00 -5.38
CA PHE A 61 -2.83 8.59 -5.26
C PHE A 61 -1.90 9.62 -5.92
N ALA A 62 -2.15 9.99 -7.17
CA ALA A 62 -1.33 10.93 -7.91
C ALA A 62 -1.33 12.33 -7.26
N LEU A 63 -2.51 12.81 -6.82
CA LEU A 63 -2.65 14.10 -6.15
C LEU A 63 -1.89 14.19 -4.83
N THR A 64 -1.86 13.10 -4.06
CA THR A 64 -1.24 13.08 -2.74
C THR A 64 0.23 12.65 -2.75
N LEU A 65 0.73 12.07 -3.83
CA LEU A 65 2.10 11.57 -3.95
C LEU A 65 3.16 12.67 -3.65
N VAL A 66 3.01 13.82 -4.29
CA VAL A 66 3.95 14.96 -4.10
C VAL A 66 3.81 15.56 -2.71
N ILE A 67 2.56 15.70 -2.24
CA ILE A 67 2.26 16.21 -0.90
C ILE A 67 2.86 15.28 0.17
N GLY A 68 2.71 13.97 -0.02
CA GLY A 68 3.24 12.94 0.86
C GLY A 68 4.76 13.01 1.01
N GLY A 69 5.49 13.26 -0.08
CA GLY A 69 6.92 13.47 -0.04
C GLY A 69 7.32 14.67 0.84
N ARG A 70 6.71 15.82 0.57
CA ARG A 70 6.98 17.07 1.33
C ARG A 70 6.60 16.93 2.81
N LEU A 71 5.48 16.30 3.11
CA LEU A 71 5.06 16.06 4.49
C LEU A 71 6.01 15.10 5.20
N GLY A 72 6.51 14.07 4.52
CA GLY A 72 7.51 13.16 5.06
C GLY A 72 8.79 13.87 5.46
N ASP A 73 9.26 14.83 4.64
CA ASP A 73 10.44 15.62 4.92
C ASP A 73 10.21 16.62 6.08
N ALA A 74 8.99 17.18 6.21
CA ALA A 74 8.65 18.18 7.22
C ALA A 74 8.26 17.58 8.59
N VAL A 75 7.52 16.49 8.60
CA VAL A 75 6.91 15.90 9.81
C VAL A 75 7.69 14.67 10.31
N GLY A 76 8.53 14.12 9.45
CA GLY A 76 9.28 12.88 9.68
C GLY A 76 8.63 11.67 8.99
N ARG A 77 9.46 10.87 8.30
CA ARG A 77 9.03 9.76 7.47
C ARG A 77 8.32 8.66 8.26
N ARG A 78 8.79 8.35 9.47
CA ARG A 78 8.14 7.38 10.36
C ARG A 78 6.71 7.79 10.69
N ARG A 79 6.47 9.04 11.06
CA ARG A 79 5.13 9.54 11.40
C ARG A 79 4.21 9.47 10.19
N MET A 80 4.71 9.88 9.03
CA MET A 80 3.94 9.82 7.79
C MET A 80 3.63 8.38 7.37
N MET A 81 4.56 7.43 7.57
CA MET A 81 4.28 6.01 7.36
C MET A 81 3.18 5.48 8.28
N LEU A 82 3.23 5.83 9.57
CA LEU A 82 2.21 5.39 10.54
C LEU A 82 0.83 5.97 10.19
N ILE A 83 0.75 7.27 9.87
CA ILE A 83 -0.51 7.93 9.48
C ILE A 83 -1.04 7.33 8.18
N GLY A 84 -0.22 7.27 7.14
CA GLY A 84 -0.61 6.76 5.83
C GLY A 84 -1.03 5.29 5.89
N LEU A 85 -0.28 4.45 6.61
CA LEU A 85 -0.62 3.03 6.75
C LEU A 85 -1.90 2.82 7.55
N THR A 86 -2.10 3.56 8.64
CA THR A 86 -3.35 3.50 9.41
C THR A 86 -4.53 3.91 8.54
N ALA A 87 -4.42 5.01 7.80
CA ALA A 87 -5.46 5.47 6.88
C ALA A 87 -5.72 4.45 5.75
N PHE A 88 -4.65 3.84 5.21
CA PHE A 88 -4.77 2.81 4.17
C PHE A 88 -5.52 1.58 4.68
N VAL A 89 -5.15 1.06 5.85
CA VAL A 89 -5.79 -0.12 6.46
C VAL A 89 -7.24 0.18 6.81
N ALA A 90 -7.53 1.34 7.38
CA ALA A 90 -8.89 1.76 7.69
C ALA A 90 -9.76 1.90 6.44
N ALA A 91 -9.23 2.51 5.37
CA ALA A 91 -9.91 2.59 4.09
C ALA A 91 -10.12 1.21 3.45
N SER A 92 -9.13 0.31 3.54
CA SER A 92 -9.25 -1.09 3.07
C SER A 92 -10.35 -1.84 3.82
N ALA A 93 -10.45 -1.67 5.14
CA ALA A 93 -11.56 -2.19 5.93
C ALA A 93 -12.90 -1.62 5.47
N ALA A 94 -12.97 -0.30 5.24
CA ALA A 94 -14.19 0.35 4.75
C ALA A 94 -14.63 -0.21 3.39
N VAL A 95 -13.70 -0.51 2.47
CA VAL A 95 -14.03 -1.21 1.22
C VAL A 95 -14.54 -2.61 1.49
N GLY A 96 -13.84 -3.40 2.31
CA GLY A 96 -14.21 -4.79 2.59
C GLY A 96 -15.59 -4.95 3.24
N PHE A 97 -16.00 -3.98 4.06
CA PHE A 97 -17.31 -3.96 4.72
C PHE A 97 -18.35 -3.07 4.02
N ALA A 98 -18.05 -2.53 2.86
CA ALA A 98 -18.93 -1.59 2.16
C ALA A 98 -20.30 -2.21 1.83
N PRO A 99 -21.41 -1.57 2.24
CA PRO A 99 -22.75 -2.04 1.91
C PRO A 99 -23.24 -1.58 0.53
N THR A 100 -22.64 -0.53 -0.04
CA THR A 100 -23.06 0.08 -1.31
C THR A 100 -21.87 0.40 -2.21
N PRO A 101 -22.08 0.48 -3.54
CA PRO A 101 -21.05 0.91 -4.49
C PRO A 101 -20.44 2.28 -4.17
N ALA A 102 -21.25 3.23 -3.69
CA ALA A 102 -20.81 4.57 -3.33
C ALA A 102 -19.77 4.55 -2.19
N VAL A 103 -19.97 3.70 -1.18
CA VAL A 103 -19.03 3.52 -0.08
C VAL A 103 -17.72 2.90 -0.59
N VAL A 104 -17.78 1.94 -1.52
CA VAL A 104 -16.56 1.38 -2.15
C VAL A 104 -15.78 2.49 -2.85
N VAL A 105 -16.41 3.31 -3.66
CA VAL A 105 -15.73 4.41 -4.38
C VAL A 105 -15.13 5.41 -3.40
N ALA A 106 -15.88 5.87 -2.40
CA ALA A 106 -15.40 6.82 -1.40
C ALA A 106 -14.20 6.26 -0.62
N ALA A 107 -14.26 5.00 -0.20
CA ALA A 107 -13.18 4.34 0.50
C ALA A 107 -11.95 4.13 -0.42
N ARG A 108 -12.14 3.85 -1.71
CA ARG A 108 -11.04 3.76 -2.68
C ARG A 108 -10.36 5.10 -2.91
N LEU A 109 -11.09 6.21 -2.94
CA LEU A 109 -10.52 7.56 -2.98
C LEU A 109 -9.63 7.81 -1.73
N ALA A 110 -10.13 7.47 -0.55
CA ALA A 110 -9.37 7.60 0.70
C ALA A 110 -8.13 6.69 0.72
N GLN A 111 -8.27 5.45 0.23
CA GLN A 111 -7.19 4.47 0.17
C GLN A 111 -6.08 4.90 -0.81
N GLY A 112 -6.45 5.45 -1.98
CA GLY A 112 -5.51 6.02 -2.95
C GLY A 112 -4.74 7.20 -2.36
N ALA A 113 -5.43 8.11 -1.66
CA ALA A 113 -4.79 9.22 -0.97
C ALA A 113 -3.79 8.73 0.09
N ALA A 114 -4.16 7.74 0.89
CA ALA A 114 -3.28 7.14 1.89
C ALA A 114 -2.04 6.48 1.25
N ALA A 115 -2.20 5.75 0.15
CA ALA A 115 -1.10 5.14 -0.58
C ALA A 115 -0.14 6.17 -1.19
N GLY A 116 -0.67 7.30 -1.68
CA GLY A 116 0.14 8.42 -2.15
C GLY A 116 0.97 9.07 -1.05
N LEU A 117 0.49 9.08 0.20
CA LEU A 117 1.28 9.52 1.35
C LEU A 117 2.37 8.49 1.73
N LEU A 118 2.10 7.19 1.56
CA LEU A 118 3.02 6.10 1.94
C LEU A 118 4.20 5.94 0.98
N THR A 119 3.95 5.99 -0.32
CA THR A 119 4.92 5.61 -1.35
C THR A 119 6.24 6.40 -1.27
N PRO A 120 6.24 7.74 -1.14
CA PRO A 120 7.47 8.50 -1.06
C PRO A 120 8.26 8.25 0.24
N GLN A 121 7.61 7.77 1.30
CA GLN A 121 8.31 7.43 2.54
C GLN A 121 9.26 6.24 2.34
N SER A 122 8.83 5.24 1.57
CA SER A 122 9.64 4.06 1.28
C SER A 122 10.94 4.42 0.55
N SER A 123 10.86 5.24 -0.50
CA SER A 123 12.03 5.68 -1.23
C SER A 123 12.91 6.61 -0.39
N GLY A 124 12.32 7.47 0.42
CA GLY A 124 13.04 8.37 1.31
C GLY A 124 13.84 7.63 2.39
N ILE A 125 13.23 6.65 3.05
CA ILE A 125 13.92 5.81 4.05
C ILE A 125 15.09 5.07 3.42
N ILE A 126 14.94 4.53 2.21
CA ILE A 126 16.06 3.90 1.50
C ILE A 126 17.20 4.91 1.26
N GLN A 127 16.88 6.13 0.86
CA GLN A 127 17.88 7.16 0.62
C GLN A 127 18.60 7.62 1.89
N GLU A 128 17.91 7.65 3.02
CA GLU A 128 18.47 8.04 4.33
C GLU A 128 19.35 6.95 4.95
N LEU A 129 18.92 5.69 4.88
CA LEU A 129 19.61 4.58 5.55
C LEU A 129 20.71 3.92 4.73
N PHE A 130 20.71 4.09 3.42
CA PHE A 130 21.65 3.43 2.52
C PHE A 130 22.42 4.41 1.66
N SER A 131 23.74 4.15 1.49
CA SER A 131 24.63 4.94 0.65
C SER A 131 25.44 4.03 -0.29
N GLY A 132 26.04 4.62 -1.31
CA GLY A 132 26.93 3.91 -2.24
C GLY A 132 26.28 2.65 -2.86
N PRO A 133 27.02 1.55 -2.98
CA PRO A 133 26.53 0.31 -3.59
C PRO A 133 25.36 -0.35 -2.86
N GLU A 134 25.25 -0.16 -1.53
CA GLU A 134 24.14 -0.71 -0.75
C GLU A 134 22.80 -0.06 -1.08
N ARG A 135 22.79 1.23 -1.44
CA ARG A 135 21.58 1.91 -1.92
C ARG A 135 21.04 1.27 -3.19
N GLY A 136 21.94 0.89 -4.10
CA GLY A 136 21.56 0.16 -5.31
C GLY A 136 20.90 -1.20 -5.00
N ARG A 137 21.44 -1.94 -4.03
CA ARG A 137 20.84 -3.21 -3.56
C ARG A 137 19.47 -3.00 -2.91
N ALA A 138 19.31 -1.98 -2.10
CA ALA A 138 18.04 -1.65 -1.46
C ALA A 138 16.95 -1.26 -2.47
N PHE A 139 17.29 -0.44 -3.48
CA PHE A 139 16.38 -0.14 -4.58
C PHE A 139 16.12 -1.33 -5.50
N GLY A 140 17.11 -2.21 -5.70
CA GLY A 140 16.93 -3.49 -6.39
C GLY A 140 15.91 -4.39 -5.70
N ALA A 141 15.98 -4.49 -4.36
CA ALA A 141 14.99 -5.21 -3.56
C ALA A 141 13.60 -4.57 -3.67
N PHE A 142 13.51 -3.24 -3.68
CA PHE A 142 12.25 -2.54 -3.91
C PHE A 142 11.68 -2.84 -5.30
N GLY A 143 12.50 -2.78 -6.36
CA GLY A 143 12.09 -3.14 -7.72
C GLY A 143 11.64 -4.60 -7.84
N PHE A 144 12.31 -5.53 -7.14
CA PHE A 144 11.88 -6.92 -7.06
C PHE A 144 10.48 -7.05 -6.43
N VAL A 145 10.22 -6.34 -5.33
CA VAL A 145 8.90 -6.32 -4.68
C VAL A 145 7.82 -5.78 -5.61
N VAL A 146 8.11 -4.74 -6.39
CA VAL A 146 7.19 -4.21 -7.42
C VAL A 146 6.83 -5.29 -8.43
N GLY A 147 7.83 -5.99 -8.97
CA GLY A 147 7.61 -7.07 -9.94
C GLY A 147 6.80 -8.23 -9.37
N VAL A 148 7.15 -8.68 -8.15
CA VAL A 148 6.46 -9.79 -7.47
C VAL A 148 5.01 -9.42 -7.13
N SER A 149 4.76 -8.21 -6.62
CA SER A 149 3.40 -7.73 -6.33
C SER A 149 2.52 -7.72 -7.57
N SER A 150 3.09 -7.28 -8.70
CA SER A 150 2.37 -7.22 -9.98
C SER A 150 2.01 -8.61 -10.52
N ALA A 151 2.89 -9.58 -10.32
CA ALA A 151 2.67 -10.96 -10.78
C ALA A 151 1.72 -11.74 -9.85
N ILE A 152 1.86 -11.56 -8.53
CA ILE A 152 1.08 -12.31 -7.54
C ILE A 152 -0.34 -11.76 -7.42
N GLY A 153 -0.55 -10.45 -7.62
CA GLY A 153 -1.86 -9.81 -7.45
C GLY A 153 -3.01 -10.54 -8.15
N PRO A 154 -2.96 -10.73 -9.47
CA PRO A 154 -4.01 -11.43 -10.19
C PRO A 154 -4.21 -12.88 -9.75
N ILE A 155 -3.13 -13.58 -9.40
CA ILE A 155 -3.18 -14.99 -8.94
C ILE A 155 -3.90 -15.08 -7.60
N LEU A 156 -3.50 -14.25 -6.63
CA LEU A 156 -4.14 -14.20 -5.31
C LEU A 156 -5.59 -13.74 -5.41
N GLY A 157 -5.87 -12.73 -6.24
CA GLY A 157 -7.23 -12.25 -6.45
C GLY A 157 -8.15 -13.33 -7.02
N GLY A 158 -7.69 -14.03 -8.04
CA GLY A 158 -8.41 -15.16 -8.63
C GLY A 158 -8.65 -16.29 -7.64
N LEU A 159 -7.63 -16.64 -6.85
CA LEU A 159 -7.73 -17.68 -5.82
C LEU A 159 -8.74 -17.30 -4.72
N ILE A 160 -8.68 -16.06 -4.22
CA ILE A 160 -9.61 -15.57 -3.19
C ILE A 160 -11.06 -15.62 -3.72
N ILE A 161 -11.30 -15.16 -4.95
CA ILE A 161 -12.65 -15.19 -5.54
C ILE A 161 -13.11 -16.64 -5.76
N ALA A 162 -12.23 -17.54 -6.19
CA ALA A 162 -12.57 -18.94 -6.36
C ALA A 162 -12.94 -19.62 -5.02
N LEU A 163 -12.27 -19.28 -3.93
CA LEU A 163 -12.52 -19.86 -2.61
C LEU A 163 -13.77 -19.29 -1.92
N PHE A 164 -14.00 -17.96 -2.03
CA PHE A 164 -15.07 -17.27 -1.30
C PHE A 164 -16.28 -16.92 -2.17
N GLY A 165 -16.24 -17.27 -3.46
CA GLY A 165 -17.32 -17.06 -4.42
C GLY A 165 -17.34 -15.67 -5.05
N ALA A 166 -17.93 -15.60 -6.25
CA ALA A 166 -17.92 -14.39 -7.07
C ALA A 166 -18.68 -13.20 -6.44
N GLN A 167 -19.68 -13.45 -5.59
CA GLN A 167 -20.46 -12.36 -4.98
C GLN A 167 -19.80 -11.71 -3.78
N HIS A 168 -19.00 -12.45 -3.00
CA HIS A 168 -18.44 -11.98 -1.72
C HIS A 168 -16.91 -12.00 -1.69
N GLY A 169 -16.26 -12.75 -2.58
CA GLY A 169 -14.81 -12.93 -2.60
C GLY A 169 -14.02 -11.63 -2.72
N TRP A 170 -14.55 -10.63 -3.43
CA TRP A 170 -13.91 -9.33 -3.55
C TRP A 170 -13.68 -8.62 -2.21
N ARG A 171 -14.52 -8.85 -1.21
CA ARG A 171 -14.37 -8.25 0.12
C ARG A 171 -13.09 -8.72 0.80
N TYR A 172 -12.77 -10.00 0.69
CA TYR A 172 -11.57 -10.59 1.28
C TYR A 172 -10.28 -10.11 0.63
N ILE A 173 -10.34 -9.68 -0.64
CA ILE A 173 -9.23 -9.03 -1.34
C ILE A 173 -8.78 -7.77 -0.61
N PHE A 174 -9.70 -6.99 -0.07
CA PHE A 174 -9.38 -5.79 0.71
C PHE A 174 -9.07 -6.14 2.17
N LEU A 175 -9.81 -7.08 2.75
CA LEU A 175 -9.62 -7.47 4.15
C LEU A 175 -8.25 -8.12 4.43
N ILE A 176 -7.59 -8.70 3.43
CA ILE A 176 -6.23 -9.24 3.58
C ILE A 176 -5.20 -8.17 3.96
N ASN A 177 -5.45 -6.90 3.62
CA ASN A 177 -4.60 -5.79 4.00
C ASN A 177 -4.62 -5.51 5.52
N LEU A 178 -5.66 -5.91 6.24
CA LEU A 178 -5.81 -5.64 7.67
C LEU A 178 -4.73 -6.35 8.50
N PRO A 179 -4.59 -7.68 8.45
CA PRO A 179 -3.58 -8.37 9.24
C PRO A 179 -2.16 -7.95 8.83
N ILE A 180 -1.89 -7.78 7.54
CA ILE A 180 -0.58 -7.35 7.03
C ILE A 180 -0.27 -5.94 7.53
N GLY A 181 -1.24 -5.03 7.43
CA GLY A 181 -1.07 -3.64 7.84
C GLY A 181 -0.90 -3.48 9.35
N VAL A 182 -1.64 -4.22 10.17
CA VAL A 182 -1.49 -4.21 11.64
C VAL A 182 -0.09 -4.67 12.05
N VAL A 183 0.39 -5.77 11.47
CA VAL A 183 1.76 -6.27 11.72
C VAL A 183 2.80 -5.24 11.26
N ALA A 184 2.61 -4.66 10.09
CA ALA A 184 3.53 -3.63 9.57
C ALA A 184 3.53 -2.37 10.45
N LEU A 185 2.38 -1.90 10.94
CA LEU A 185 2.27 -0.77 11.89
C LEU A 185 3.08 -1.02 13.16
N TYR A 186 2.97 -2.23 13.73
CA TYR A 186 3.75 -2.61 14.91
C TYR A 186 5.26 -2.51 14.65
N PHE A 187 5.73 -3.06 13.53
CA PHE A 187 7.16 -3.05 13.21
C PHE A 187 7.67 -1.65 12.81
N ILE A 188 6.86 -0.82 12.12
CA ILE A 188 7.22 0.58 11.85
C ILE A 188 7.41 1.32 13.17
N ALA A 189 6.48 1.17 14.10
CA ALA A 189 6.55 1.83 15.40
C ALA A 189 7.78 1.41 16.23
N ARG A 190 8.32 0.21 16.00
CA ARG A 190 9.45 -0.34 16.76
C ARG A 190 10.82 -0.18 16.10
N LEU A 191 10.85 -0.21 14.77
CA LEU A 191 12.12 -0.34 14.03
C LEU A 191 12.49 0.91 13.24
N VAL A 192 11.50 1.65 12.70
CA VAL A 192 11.79 2.83 11.87
C VAL A 192 12.23 3.97 12.79
N PRO A 193 13.39 4.60 12.52
CA PRO A 193 13.86 5.77 13.28
C PRO A 193 12.86 6.93 13.23
N GLY A 194 12.79 7.71 14.31
CA GLY A 194 11.90 8.88 14.42
C GLY A 194 12.52 10.14 13.88
#